data_0de617035d77ec9f30e3959251ef3e94
#
_entry.id   0de617035d77ec9f30e3959251ef3e94
#
_cell.length_a   1.000
_cell.length_b   1.000
_cell.length_c   1.000
_cell.angle_alpha   90.00
_cell.angle_beta   90.00
_cell.angle_gamma   90.00
#
_symmetry.space_group_name_H-M   'P 1'
#
loop_
_entity.id
_entity.type
_entity.pdbx_description
1 polymer ?
#
loop_
_entity_poly.entity_id
_entity_poly.type
_entity_poly.pdbx_seq_one_letter_code
_entity_poly.pdbx_strand_id
1 'polypeptide(L)'
;MKWKSSLWVMASILSASLTAPLFAASYYPLRLDDAKAVYLERNNPAVHGDGVGDDTDAIQNAINKIQETTGQGVLFIPEGRYRISKTILVWPGIRLIGYGANRPVFVLGKDTPGYKEGIGYMVLFTGGRPITDTSRSASQSSRPRRPSPPGIVPPNNSIPDGNPGTFYSAMSNIDIEIQDGNPSAIGIRFHVAQHCYLAHMDFHIGSGLAGLHDIGNEAEDLHFYGGQYGIMTRKPSPGWQFTLLDSTFEGQSQAAINEHEAGLTLIRAHIKNVPAAISIDPGYAEELWVKDSRFEDISGPAVTISNENNARTEINLENIVCRHVPVFASFRESGKMLEGVGDMYQVTAFTHGLTFVGAGSTPEIKTTYQKSPLTTLPAPMPSDILALPAQDTWVNLHTLGAKGDGVTDDTAVLQKAIAEHRTIYVPSGRYIVTDTITLKPDTVLIGLSPTTTQFDIPDSTPAFQGPGAPKALLEAPHGGTNIVTGIGLYTNGINSRAVG
;
A
#
# COMPACT_ATOMS: atom_id res chain seq x y z
N MET A 1 60.38 -7.29 -53.10
CA MET A 1 59.33 -6.51 -52.44
C MET A 1 58.36 -7.48 -51.78
N LYS A 2 58.50 -7.68 -50.47
CA LYS A 2 57.62 -8.59 -49.68
C LYS A 2 56.71 -7.74 -48.82
N TRP A 3 55.41 -7.79 -49.09
CA TRP A 3 54.39 -7.18 -48.22
C TRP A 3 54.07 -8.13 -47.03
N LYS A 4 54.21 -7.66 -45.82
CA LYS A 4 53.75 -8.31 -44.60
C LYS A 4 52.34 -7.75 -44.29
N SER A 5 51.32 -8.61 -44.32
CA SER A 5 50.00 -8.34 -43.83
C SER A 5 49.96 -8.57 -42.32
N SER A 6 49.68 -7.50 -41.53
CA SER A 6 49.44 -7.58 -40.10
C SER A 6 47.95 -7.77 -39.85
N LEU A 7 47.60 -8.94 -39.31
CA LEU A 7 46.23 -9.22 -38.77
C LEU A 7 46.11 -8.54 -37.41
N TRP A 8 45.17 -7.61 -37.25
CA TRP A 8 44.72 -7.10 -35.99
C TRP A 8 43.55 -7.96 -35.51
N VAL A 9 43.75 -8.71 -34.39
CA VAL A 9 42.69 -9.41 -33.68
C VAL A 9 42.11 -8.40 -32.69
N MET A 10 40.88 -7.94 -32.96
CA MET A 10 40.08 -7.19 -31.99
C MET A 10 39.49 -8.19 -30.98
N ALA A 11 40.02 -8.20 -29.77
CA ALA A 11 39.43 -8.90 -28.65
C ALA A 11 38.30 -8.02 -28.11
N SER A 12 37.03 -8.41 -28.36
CA SER A 12 35.85 -7.81 -27.75
C SER A 12 35.77 -8.28 -26.30
N ILE A 13 36.14 -7.40 -25.37
CA ILE A 13 35.88 -7.62 -23.94
C ILE A 13 34.39 -7.39 -23.71
N LEU A 14 33.65 -8.47 -23.56
CA LEU A 14 32.28 -8.44 -23.02
C LEU A 14 32.42 -8.14 -21.51
N SER A 15 32.25 -6.87 -21.13
CA SER A 15 32.07 -6.50 -19.74
C SER A 15 30.65 -6.91 -19.31
N ALA A 16 30.50 -8.08 -18.71
CA ALA A 16 29.32 -8.40 -17.93
C ALA A 16 29.31 -7.48 -16.71
N SER A 17 28.50 -6.42 -16.79
CA SER A 17 28.16 -5.63 -15.62
C SER A 17 27.31 -6.51 -14.70
N LEU A 18 27.94 -7.08 -13.68
CA LEU A 18 27.23 -7.58 -12.51
C LEU A 18 26.56 -6.36 -11.86
N THR A 19 25.32 -6.10 -12.21
CA THR A 19 24.47 -5.22 -11.41
C THR A 19 24.22 -5.95 -10.10
N ALA A 20 24.93 -5.53 -9.03
CA ALA A 20 24.53 -5.87 -7.68
C ALA A 20 23.04 -5.49 -7.52
N PRO A 21 22.23 -6.31 -6.88
CA PRO A 21 20.85 -5.92 -6.61
C PRO A 21 20.89 -4.63 -5.82
N LEU A 22 20.31 -3.55 -6.38
CA LEU A 22 20.07 -2.31 -5.63
C LEU A 22 19.00 -2.65 -4.60
N PHE A 23 19.42 -2.87 -3.36
CA PHE A 23 18.48 -2.90 -2.24
C PHE A 23 18.00 -1.47 -2.00
N ALA A 24 16.71 -1.26 -1.99
CA ALA A 24 16.15 0.02 -1.61
C ALA A 24 16.41 0.28 -0.11
N ALA A 25 16.70 1.54 0.23
CA ALA A 25 16.92 1.94 1.61
C ALA A 25 15.69 1.64 2.46
N SER A 26 15.92 1.07 3.65
CA SER A 26 14.83 0.72 4.55
C SER A 26 14.21 1.96 5.20
N TYR A 27 12.88 1.99 5.27
CA TYR A 27 12.15 3.00 6.03
C TYR A 27 12.31 2.79 7.55
N TYR A 28 12.51 1.55 7.99
CA TYR A 28 12.79 1.18 9.39
C TYR A 28 14.18 0.53 9.52
N PRO A 29 15.28 1.33 9.52
CA PRO A 29 16.63 0.77 9.55
C PRO A 29 17.00 0.07 10.86
N LEU A 30 16.29 0.36 11.96
CA LEU A 30 16.54 -0.22 13.27
C LEU A 30 15.40 -1.13 13.71
N ARG A 31 15.73 -2.16 14.49
CA ARG A 31 14.71 -2.96 15.18
C ARG A 31 14.01 -2.10 16.23
N LEU A 32 12.70 -2.01 16.15
CA LEU A 32 11.88 -1.44 17.21
C LEU A 32 11.64 -2.50 18.28
N ASP A 33 11.70 -2.09 19.55
CA ASP A 33 11.43 -2.97 20.68
C ASP A 33 9.97 -2.85 21.10
N ASP A 34 9.21 -3.93 20.88
CA ASP A 34 7.80 -4.05 21.23
C ASP A 34 7.54 -5.45 21.80
N ALA A 35 7.30 -5.51 23.10
CA ALA A 35 7.14 -6.78 23.82
C ALA A 35 5.90 -7.59 23.38
N LYS A 36 4.92 -6.98 22.74
CA LYS A 36 3.71 -7.64 22.24
C LYS A 36 3.78 -8.02 20.76
N ALA A 37 4.80 -7.55 20.05
CA ALA A 37 5.01 -7.93 18.66
C ALA A 37 5.66 -9.32 18.54
N VAL A 38 5.47 -9.94 17.39
CA VAL A 38 6.20 -11.15 17.00
C VAL A 38 7.34 -10.76 16.08
N TYR A 39 8.49 -11.42 16.24
CA TYR A 39 9.68 -11.22 15.39
C TYR A 39 9.97 -12.50 14.65
N LEU A 40 10.23 -12.39 13.34
CA LEU A 40 10.79 -13.49 12.56
C LEU A 40 12.28 -13.62 12.91
N GLU A 41 12.59 -14.53 13.82
CA GLU A 41 13.92 -14.65 14.40
C GLU A 41 14.86 -15.44 13.48
N ARG A 42 15.95 -14.81 13.00
CA ARG A 42 16.98 -15.46 12.14
C ARG A 42 17.78 -16.56 12.84
N ASN A 43 17.78 -16.60 14.17
CA ASN A 43 18.37 -17.70 14.95
C ASN A 43 17.48 -18.95 15.01
N ASN A 44 16.23 -18.87 14.54
CA ASN A 44 15.37 -20.03 14.36
C ASN A 44 15.85 -20.83 13.13
N PRO A 45 16.23 -22.11 13.26
CA PRO A 45 16.75 -22.90 12.14
C PRO A 45 15.76 -23.12 10.99
N ALA A 46 14.48 -22.82 11.20
CA ALA A 46 13.47 -22.83 10.14
C ALA A 46 13.42 -21.53 9.32
N VAL A 47 14.20 -20.50 9.68
CA VAL A 47 14.27 -19.22 8.99
C VAL A 47 15.63 -19.10 8.31
N HIS A 48 15.65 -19.13 6.99
CA HIS A 48 16.86 -19.04 6.19
C HIS A 48 17.22 -17.58 5.86
N GLY A 49 16.31 -16.87 5.23
CA GLY A 49 16.50 -15.45 4.84
C GLY A 49 17.65 -15.25 3.84
N ASP A 50 18.05 -16.32 3.10
CA ASP A 50 19.17 -16.36 2.16
C ASP A 50 18.73 -16.35 0.67
N GLY A 51 17.42 -16.40 0.42
CA GLY A 51 16.82 -16.47 -0.91
C GLY A 51 16.83 -17.87 -1.55
N VAL A 52 17.32 -18.88 -0.85
CA VAL A 52 17.47 -20.28 -1.34
C VAL A 52 16.61 -21.25 -0.54
N GLY A 53 16.73 -21.23 0.78
CA GLY A 53 15.88 -22.02 1.68
C GLY A 53 14.44 -21.54 1.63
N ASP A 54 13.48 -22.47 1.76
CA ASP A 54 12.05 -22.13 1.75
C ASP A 54 11.62 -21.61 3.13
N ASP A 55 11.26 -20.34 3.19
CA ASP A 55 10.84 -19.64 4.41
C ASP A 55 9.30 -19.56 4.55
N THR A 56 8.54 -20.13 3.62
CA THR A 56 7.08 -20.02 3.57
C THR A 56 6.42 -20.41 4.89
N ASP A 57 6.72 -21.61 5.40
CA ASP A 57 6.10 -22.13 6.60
C ASP A 57 6.56 -21.38 7.87
N ALA A 58 7.79 -20.90 7.90
CA ALA A 58 8.29 -20.10 9.02
C ALA A 58 7.57 -18.74 9.13
N ILE A 59 7.38 -18.04 8.02
CA ILE A 59 6.61 -16.79 7.97
C ILE A 59 5.14 -17.04 8.33
N GLN A 60 4.52 -18.08 7.76
CA GLN A 60 3.13 -18.43 8.05
C GLN A 60 2.92 -18.75 9.53
N ASN A 61 3.84 -19.49 10.14
CA ASN A 61 3.79 -19.83 11.57
C ASN A 61 3.93 -18.59 12.46
N ALA A 62 4.77 -17.61 12.08
CA ALA A 62 4.89 -16.35 12.79
C ALA A 62 3.58 -15.53 12.73
N ILE A 63 2.92 -15.48 11.57
CA ILE A 63 1.60 -14.87 11.39
C ILE A 63 0.54 -15.59 12.25
N ASN A 64 0.54 -16.92 12.23
CA ASN A 64 -0.38 -17.73 13.04
C ASN A 64 -0.20 -17.47 14.53
N LYS A 65 1.05 -17.35 14.99
CA LYS A 65 1.38 -17.06 16.39
C LYS A 65 0.76 -15.75 16.88
N ILE A 66 0.78 -14.68 16.07
CA ILE A 66 0.12 -13.41 16.44
C ILE A 66 -1.37 -13.64 16.67
N GLN A 67 -2.03 -14.31 15.75
CA GLN A 67 -3.47 -14.54 15.87
C GLN A 67 -3.81 -15.42 17.08
N GLU A 68 -2.99 -16.40 17.41
CA GLU A 68 -3.19 -17.33 18.53
C GLU A 68 -2.92 -16.68 19.89
N THR A 69 -2.03 -15.67 19.95
CA THR A 69 -1.64 -15.02 21.22
C THR A 69 -2.43 -13.75 21.50
N THR A 70 -2.50 -12.84 20.54
CA THR A 70 -3.07 -11.50 20.70
C THR A 70 -4.29 -11.25 19.80
N GLY A 71 -4.58 -12.15 18.86
CA GLY A 71 -5.65 -12.02 17.87
C GLY A 71 -5.28 -11.12 16.68
N GLN A 72 -4.52 -10.07 16.91
CA GLN A 72 -4.04 -9.10 15.95
C GLN A 72 -2.73 -8.46 16.44
N GLY A 73 -1.97 -7.81 15.54
CA GLY A 73 -0.70 -7.18 15.94
C GLY A 73 0.32 -7.08 14.81
N VAL A 74 1.58 -6.93 15.19
CA VAL A 74 2.69 -6.68 14.26
C VAL A 74 3.61 -7.89 14.20
N LEU A 75 3.98 -8.29 12.97
CA LEU A 75 5.11 -9.17 12.68
C LEU A 75 6.26 -8.34 12.13
N PHE A 76 7.37 -8.30 12.86
CA PHE A 76 8.61 -7.71 12.40
C PHE A 76 9.45 -8.74 11.63
N ILE A 77 9.85 -8.37 10.40
CA ILE A 77 10.63 -9.19 9.50
C ILE A 77 11.99 -8.52 9.28
N PRO A 78 13.11 -9.13 9.73
CA PRO A 78 14.44 -8.55 9.57
C PRO A 78 14.89 -8.58 8.11
N GLU A 79 15.83 -7.69 7.76
CA GLU A 79 16.54 -7.73 6.49
C GLU A 79 16.94 -9.14 6.10
N GLY A 80 16.69 -9.52 4.84
CA GLY A 80 16.98 -10.84 4.28
C GLY A 80 16.22 -11.07 3.00
N ARG A 81 16.50 -12.19 2.35
CA ARG A 81 15.78 -12.67 1.16
C ARG A 81 15.04 -13.94 1.52
N TYR A 82 13.75 -13.87 1.59
CA TYR A 82 12.87 -14.96 2.06
C TYR A 82 12.20 -15.64 0.87
N ARG A 83 12.68 -16.84 0.52
CA ARG A 83 12.09 -17.60 -0.57
C ARG A 83 10.72 -18.12 -0.17
N ILE A 84 9.73 -17.92 -1.06
CA ILE A 84 8.35 -18.34 -0.90
C ILE A 84 8.01 -19.35 -2.00
N SER A 85 7.43 -20.48 -1.63
CA SER A 85 6.98 -21.54 -2.55
C SER A 85 5.47 -21.74 -2.56
N LYS A 86 4.75 -21.14 -1.60
CA LYS A 86 3.28 -21.19 -1.48
C LYS A 86 2.76 -19.83 -1.05
N THR A 87 1.46 -19.60 -1.22
CA THR A 87 0.81 -18.38 -0.77
C THR A 87 0.94 -18.19 0.76
N ILE A 88 1.44 -17.02 1.17
CA ILE A 88 1.38 -16.55 2.56
C ILE A 88 -0.01 -15.95 2.82
N LEU A 89 -0.69 -16.43 3.84
CA LEU A 89 -2.02 -15.97 4.24
C LEU A 89 -1.90 -15.00 5.41
N VAL A 90 -2.35 -13.76 5.20
CA VAL A 90 -2.34 -12.73 6.25
C VAL A 90 -3.75 -12.58 6.81
N TRP A 91 -3.91 -12.89 8.10
CA TRP A 91 -5.18 -12.82 8.80
C TRP A 91 -5.56 -11.38 9.15
N PRO A 92 -6.86 -11.06 9.38
CA PRO A 92 -7.30 -9.72 9.71
C PRO A 92 -6.56 -9.11 10.90
N GLY A 93 -6.25 -7.81 10.81
CA GLY A 93 -5.61 -7.05 11.88
C GLY A 93 -4.11 -7.32 12.06
N ILE A 94 -3.49 -8.07 11.15
CA ILE A 94 -2.04 -8.33 11.19
C ILE A 94 -1.30 -7.38 10.25
N ARG A 95 -0.22 -6.79 10.76
CA ARG A 95 0.69 -5.91 10.03
C ARG A 95 2.05 -6.56 9.89
N LEU A 96 2.54 -6.68 8.65
CA LEU A 96 3.88 -7.15 8.33
C LEU A 96 4.78 -5.92 8.14
N ILE A 97 5.84 -5.80 8.93
CA ILE A 97 6.75 -4.64 8.88
C ILE A 97 8.19 -5.14 8.75
N GLY A 98 8.81 -4.77 7.64
CA GLY A 98 10.23 -5.03 7.41
C GLY A 98 11.12 -4.09 8.22
N TYR A 99 12.31 -4.54 8.62
CA TYR A 99 13.32 -3.70 9.25
C TYR A 99 14.75 -4.17 8.94
N GLY A 100 15.71 -3.28 9.07
CA GLY A 100 17.13 -3.51 8.81
C GLY A 100 17.71 -2.40 7.95
N ALA A 101 18.99 -2.44 7.64
CA ALA A 101 19.64 -1.45 6.77
C ALA A 101 19.03 -1.46 5.36
N ASN A 102 18.64 -2.64 4.89
CA ASN A 102 17.90 -2.84 3.64
C ASN A 102 16.54 -3.45 3.94
N ARG A 103 15.59 -3.26 3.01
CA ARG A 103 14.29 -3.90 3.11
C ARG A 103 14.41 -5.43 2.95
N PRO A 104 13.69 -6.24 3.75
CA PRO A 104 13.54 -7.66 3.46
C PRO A 104 12.81 -7.86 2.12
N VAL A 105 13.13 -8.95 1.43
CA VAL A 105 12.55 -9.28 0.12
C VAL A 105 11.87 -10.63 0.19
N PHE A 106 10.59 -10.71 -0.18
CA PHE A 106 9.91 -11.98 -0.44
C PHE A 106 10.16 -12.41 -1.88
N VAL A 107 10.77 -13.56 -2.07
CA VAL A 107 11.23 -14.05 -3.38
C VAL A 107 10.44 -15.26 -3.81
N LEU A 108 9.69 -15.14 -4.91
CA LEU A 108 9.17 -16.30 -5.63
C LEU A 108 10.27 -16.83 -6.55
N GLY A 109 10.80 -18.00 -6.23
CA GLY A 109 11.86 -18.62 -6.99
C GLY A 109 11.48 -18.93 -8.43
N LYS A 110 12.49 -19.16 -9.26
CA LYS A 110 12.29 -19.50 -10.68
C LYS A 110 11.44 -20.77 -10.83
N ASP A 111 10.50 -20.77 -11.79
CA ASP A 111 9.66 -21.91 -12.14
C ASP A 111 8.90 -22.53 -10.95
N THR A 112 8.43 -21.73 -9.99
CA THR A 112 7.75 -22.23 -8.80
C THR A 112 6.41 -22.91 -9.18
N PRO A 113 6.14 -24.15 -8.74
CA PRO A 113 4.87 -24.81 -8.98
C PRO A 113 3.68 -24.02 -8.45
N GLY A 114 2.55 -24.01 -9.20
CA GLY A 114 1.34 -23.27 -8.83
C GLY A 114 1.29 -21.81 -9.32
N TYR A 115 2.35 -21.32 -10.00
CA TYR A 115 2.42 -19.96 -10.53
C TYR A 115 2.60 -19.91 -12.07
N LYS A 116 2.36 -21.04 -12.74
CA LYS A 116 2.47 -21.14 -14.22
C LYS A 116 1.16 -20.95 -14.95
N GLU A 117 0.04 -21.31 -14.31
CA GLU A 117 -1.30 -21.27 -14.89
C GLU A 117 -2.30 -20.74 -13.87
N GLY A 118 -3.38 -20.10 -14.36
CA GLY A 118 -4.40 -19.48 -13.52
C GLY A 118 -3.91 -18.19 -12.87
N ILE A 119 -4.15 -18.01 -11.58
CA ILE A 119 -3.65 -16.89 -10.76
C ILE A 119 -3.09 -17.45 -9.46
N GLY A 120 -1.81 -17.19 -9.21
CA GLY A 120 -1.11 -17.53 -7.97
C GLY A 120 -0.67 -16.28 -7.20
N TYR A 121 -1.05 -16.14 -5.94
CA TYR A 121 -0.64 -15.03 -5.09
C TYR A 121 0.55 -15.42 -4.20
N MET A 122 1.57 -14.57 -4.11
CA MET A 122 2.62 -14.75 -3.10
C MET A 122 2.09 -14.43 -1.71
N VAL A 123 1.37 -13.30 -1.57
CA VAL A 123 0.75 -12.88 -0.32
C VAL A 123 -0.74 -12.61 -0.56
N LEU A 124 -1.58 -13.16 0.30
CA LEU A 124 -3.04 -13.02 0.24
C LEU A 124 -3.56 -12.52 1.59
N PHE A 125 -4.13 -11.32 1.60
CA PHE A 125 -4.87 -10.79 2.74
C PHE A 125 -6.28 -11.40 2.75
N THR A 126 -6.67 -12.03 3.87
CA THR A 126 -7.88 -12.85 3.97
C THR A 126 -8.91 -12.26 4.93
N GLY A 127 -10.17 -12.68 4.83
CA GLY A 127 -11.26 -12.29 5.74
C GLY A 127 -11.30 -13.08 7.05
N GLY A 128 -10.40 -14.04 7.24
CA GLY A 128 -10.30 -14.86 8.45
C GLY A 128 -9.52 -16.14 8.23
N ARG A 129 -9.09 -16.75 9.33
CA ARG A 129 -8.48 -18.09 9.32
C ARG A 129 -9.58 -19.14 9.26
N PRO A 130 -9.45 -20.20 8.47
CA PRO A 130 -10.37 -21.32 8.48
C PRO A 130 -10.45 -21.92 9.90
N ILE A 131 -11.66 -22.13 10.40
CA ILE A 131 -11.86 -22.79 11.69
C ILE A 131 -11.66 -24.29 11.46
N THR A 132 -10.58 -24.83 11.99
CA THR A 132 -10.26 -26.27 11.92
C THR A 132 -10.92 -27.07 13.05
N ASP A 133 -11.44 -26.41 14.08
CA ASP A 133 -12.08 -27.03 15.22
C ASP A 133 -13.58 -27.24 14.97
N THR A 134 -13.97 -28.48 14.77
CA THR A 134 -15.37 -28.91 14.59
C THR A 134 -16.21 -28.83 15.86
N SER A 135 -15.63 -28.48 17.02
CA SER A 135 -16.32 -28.40 18.32
C SER A 135 -17.04 -27.04 18.54
N ARG A 136 -16.76 -26.01 17.76
CA ARG A 136 -17.51 -24.75 17.83
C ARG A 136 -18.64 -24.75 16.82
N SER A 137 -19.84 -24.95 17.34
CA SER A 137 -21.09 -24.98 16.59
C SER A 137 -21.26 -23.75 15.68
N ALA A 138 -21.79 -24.00 14.48
CA ALA A 138 -22.08 -23.10 13.38
C ALA A 138 -23.08 -21.94 13.69
N SER A 139 -22.97 -21.27 14.85
CA SER A 139 -23.96 -20.28 15.29
C SER A 139 -23.65 -18.81 14.95
N GLN A 140 -22.58 -18.52 14.21
CA GLN A 140 -22.21 -17.13 13.91
C GLN A 140 -21.89 -16.79 12.44
N SER A 141 -22.51 -17.41 11.46
CA SER A 141 -22.63 -16.77 10.13
C SER A 141 -23.74 -17.39 9.30
N SER A 142 -24.97 -17.04 9.58
CA SER A 142 -26.16 -17.37 8.72
C SER A 142 -26.33 -16.37 7.56
N ARG A 143 -25.34 -15.59 7.19
CA ARG A 143 -25.40 -14.80 5.95
C ARG A 143 -24.94 -15.68 4.79
N PRO A 144 -25.75 -15.83 3.72
CA PRO A 144 -25.33 -16.55 2.53
C PRO A 144 -24.04 -15.90 1.99
N ARG A 145 -22.99 -16.70 1.85
CA ARG A 145 -21.75 -16.24 1.19
C ARG A 145 -22.12 -15.85 -0.24
N ARG A 146 -21.85 -14.59 -0.62
CA ARG A 146 -21.90 -14.21 -2.02
C ARG A 146 -20.88 -15.06 -2.77
N PRO A 147 -21.23 -15.68 -3.90
CA PRO A 147 -20.26 -16.39 -4.72
C PRO A 147 -19.15 -15.45 -5.13
N SER A 148 -17.90 -15.91 -5.04
CA SER A 148 -16.75 -15.17 -5.58
C SER A 148 -16.98 -14.92 -7.08
N PRO A 149 -16.63 -13.75 -7.61
CA PRO A 149 -16.70 -13.51 -9.04
C PRO A 149 -15.93 -14.58 -9.81
N PRO A 150 -16.39 -14.98 -11.02
CA PRO A 150 -15.70 -15.97 -11.83
C PRO A 150 -14.23 -15.56 -12.10
N GLY A 151 -13.30 -16.47 -11.92
CA GLY A 151 -11.88 -16.27 -12.21
C GLY A 151 -11.02 -15.82 -11.01
N ILE A 152 -11.59 -15.55 -9.83
CA ILE A 152 -10.83 -15.27 -8.61
C ILE A 152 -11.05 -16.44 -7.65
N VAL A 153 -10.06 -17.29 -7.57
CA VAL A 153 -10.09 -18.42 -6.64
C VAL A 153 -9.05 -18.12 -5.57
N PRO A 154 -9.46 -17.91 -4.30
CA PRO A 154 -8.55 -18.10 -3.17
C PRO A 154 -7.93 -19.49 -3.32
N PRO A 155 -6.68 -19.72 -2.88
CA PRO A 155 -6.02 -21.02 -3.04
C PRO A 155 -6.81 -22.18 -2.42
N ASN A 156 -7.88 -21.85 -1.72
CA ASN A 156 -8.81 -22.80 -1.14
C ASN A 156 -10.18 -22.12 -0.90
N ASN A 157 -11.27 -22.72 -1.32
CA ASN A 157 -12.63 -22.19 -1.11
C ASN A 157 -13.03 -22.07 0.37
N SER A 158 -12.26 -22.66 1.30
CA SER A 158 -12.48 -22.50 2.74
C SER A 158 -11.88 -21.20 3.31
N ILE A 159 -11.03 -20.48 2.56
CA ILE A 159 -10.42 -19.23 3.00
C ILE A 159 -11.37 -18.09 2.63
N PRO A 160 -11.89 -17.32 3.62
CA PRO A 160 -12.78 -16.20 3.34
C PRO A 160 -12.03 -15.10 2.59
N ASP A 161 -12.72 -14.44 1.65
CA ASP A 161 -12.21 -13.23 1.03
C ASP A 161 -12.03 -12.13 2.08
N GLY A 162 -10.98 -11.31 1.89
CA GLY A 162 -10.64 -10.21 2.79
C GLY A 162 -11.73 -9.16 2.92
N ASN A 163 -12.36 -8.77 1.82
CA ASN A 163 -13.47 -7.81 1.85
C ASN A 163 -14.82 -8.52 2.08
N PRO A 164 -15.65 -8.10 3.05
CA PRO A 164 -15.51 -6.91 3.91
C PRO A 164 -14.92 -7.19 5.31
N GLY A 165 -14.24 -8.29 5.52
CA GLY A 165 -13.85 -8.79 6.85
C GLY A 165 -12.46 -8.39 7.34
N THR A 166 -11.62 -7.80 6.49
CA THR A 166 -10.22 -7.50 6.82
C THR A 166 -10.03 -6.02 7.08
N PHE A 167 -9.85 -5.67 8.36
CA PHE A 167 -9.58 -4.32 8.82
C PHE A 167 -8.20 -4.24 9.47
N TYR A 168 -7.57 -3.06 9.42
CA TYR A 168 -6.30 -2.72 10.08
C TYR A 168 -5.09 -3.57 9.67
N SER A 169 -5.19 -4.33 8.60
CA SER A 169 -4.07 -5.11 8.07
C SER A 169 -3.15 -4.22 7.21
N ALA A 170 -1.87 -4.53 7.19
CA ALA A 170 -0.91 -3.79 6.38
C ALA A 170 0.32 -4.63 6.01
N MET A 171 1.03 -4.17 4.98
CA MET A 171 2.39 -4.61 4.70
C MET A 171 3.22 -3.38 4.35
N SER A 172 4.38 -3.24 4.98
CA SER A 172 5.22 -2.07 4.80
C SER A 172 6.70 -2.42 4.88
N ASN A 173 7.50 -1.75 4.05
CA ASN A 173 8.96 -1.89 4.06
C ASN A 173 9.43 -3.33 3.79
N ILE A 174 8.73 -4.03 2.89
CA ILE A 174 9.02 -5.41 2.44
C ILE A 174 8.88 -5.45 0.92
N ASP A 175 9.92 -5.82 0.21
CA ASP A 175 9.88 -5.89 -1.24
C ASP A 175 9.39 -7.26 -1.75
N ILE A 176 8.88 -7.27 -2.97
CA ILE A 176 8.40 -8.47 -3.67
C ILE A 176 9.29 -8.71 -4.91
N GLU A 177 9.76 -9.93 -5.07
CA GLU A 177 10.49 -10.34 -6.28
C GLU A 177 9.86 -11.61 -6.86
N ILE A 178 9.48 -11.55 -8.13
CA ILE A 178 9.00 -12.68 -8.91
C ILE A 178 10.06 -13.01 -9.96
N GLN A 179 10.69 -14.17 -9.83
CA GLN A 179 11.69 -14.64 -10.79
C GLN A 179 11.05 -15.28 -12.02
N ASP A 180 11.88 -15.57 -13.04
CA ASP A 180 11.44 -16.12 -14.32
C ASP A 180 10.63 -17.42 -14.19
N GLY A 181 9.77 -17.66 -15.20
CA GLY A 181 8.98 -18.89 -15.31
C GLY A 181 7.71 -18.93 -14.45
N ASN A 182 7.25 -17.77 -13.94
CA ASN A 182 6.05 -17.64 -13.12
C ASN A 182 4.99 -16.68 -13.75
N PRO A 183 4.53 -16.91 -14.99
CA PRO A 183 3.71 -15.95 -15.75
C PRO A 183 2.33 -15.66 -15.14
N SER A 184 1.86 -16.47 -14.22
CA SER A 184 0.58 -16.30 -13.52
C SER A 184 0.73 -15.80 -12.08
N ALA A 185 1.97 -15.47 -11.69
CA ALA A 185 2.24 -14.98 -10.34
C ALA A 185 1.82 -13.53 -10.16
N ILE A 186 1.23 -13.26 -9.01
CA ILE A 186 0.92 -11.92 -8.51
C ILE A 186 1.59 -11.77 -7.14
N GLY A 187 2.23 -10.62 -6.91
CA GLY A 187 2.88 -10.33 -5.64
C GLY A 187 1.88 -10.37 -4.48
N ILE A 188 0.92 -9.45 -4.46
CA ILE A 188 -0.02 -9.35 -3.34
C ILE A 188 -1.46 -9.21 -3.87
N ARG A 189 -2.39 -9.96 -3.27
CA ARG A 189 -3.81 -9.63 -3.33
C ARG A 189 -4.21 -8.86 -2.08
N PHE A 190 -4.66 -7.62 -2.28
CA PHE A 190 -4.99 -6.68 -1.20
C PHE A 190 -6.46 -6.27 -1.24
N HIS A 191 -7.36 -7.27 -1.35
CA HIS A 191 -8.80 -7.06 -1.30
C HIS A 191 -9.26 -6.95 0.16
N VAL A 192 -9.23 -5.74 0.70
CA VAL A 192 -9.37 -5.46 2.13
C VAL A 192 -10.45 -4.42 2.41
N ALA A 193 -10.85 -4.30 3.68
CA ALA A 193 -11.75 -3.28 4.18
C ALA A 193 -10.95 -2.03 4.64
N GLN A 194 -11.51 -1.20 5.54
CA GLN A 194 -10.92 0.08 5.94
C GLN A 194 -9.69 -0.06 6.83
N HIS A 195 -8.89 1.02 6.91
CA HIS A 195 -7.71 1.17 7.77
C HIS A 195 -6.58 0.19 7.44
N CYS A 196 -6.58 -0.31 6.21
CA CYS A 196 -5.53 -1.16 5.67
C CYS A 196 -4.65 -0.35 4.71
N TYR A 197 -3.34 -0.64 4.69
CA TYR A 197 -2.43 0.06 3.78
C TYR A 197 -1.26 -0.80 3.31
N LEU A 198 -0.67 -0.40 2.18
CA LEU A 198 0.64 -0.85 1.71
C LEU A 198 1.55 0.37 1.60
N ALA A 199 2.81 0.27 2.05
CA ALA A 199 3.72 1.41 1.99
C ALA A 199 5.20 1.00 1.88
N HIS A 200 6.00 1.84 1.19
CA HIS A 200 7.46 1.70 1.10
C HIS A 200 7.91 0.35 0.56
N MET A 201 7.45 -0.02 -0.65
CA MET A 201 7.68 -1.34 -1.22
C MET A 201 8.10 -1.26 -2.70
N ASP A 202 9.06 -2.09 -3.09
CA ASP A 202 9.40 -2.34 -4.48
C ASP A 202 8.85 -3.69 -4.95
N PHE A 203 8.27 -3.70 -6.15
CA PHE A 203 7.73 -4.89 -6.81
C PHE A 203 8.55 -5.18 -8.05
N HIS A 204 9.48 -6.13 -7.98
CA HIS A 204 10.21 -6.65 -9.13
C HIS A 204 9.43 -7.82 -9.72
N ILE A 205 8.55 -7.52 -10.67
CA ILE A 205 7.52 -8.47 -11.14
C ILE A 205 8.08 -9.51 -12.12
N GLY A 206 9.22 -9.21 -12.76
CA GLY A 206 9.89 -10.15 -13.66
C GLY A 206 8.97 -10.72 -14.74
N SER A 207 8.77 -12.05 -14.76
CA SER A 207 7.86 -12.72 -15.67
C SER A 207 6.41 -12.77 -15.20
N GLY A 208 6.11 -12.20 -14.03
CA GLY A 208 4.81 -12.30 -13.36
C GLY A 208 3.67 -11.55 -14.06
N LEU A 209 2.46 -11.85 -13.62
CA LEU A 209 1.24 -11.23 -14.14
C LEU A 209 1.09 -9.79 -13.60
N ALA A 210 1.21 -9.59 -12.28
CA ALA A 210 1.07 -8.28 -11.68
C ALA A 210 1.82 -8.17 -10.34
N GLY A 211 2.10 -6.93 -9.92
CA GLY A 211 2.56 -6.64 -8.57
C GLY A 211 1.43 -6.74 -7.56
N LEU A 212 0.30 -6.08 -7.85
CA LEU A 212 -0.89 -6.04 -6.99
C LEU A 212 -2.16 -6.46 -7.73
N HIS A 213 -3.08 -7.07 -6.99
CA HIS A 213 -4.41 -7.42 -7.48
C HIS A 213 -5.48 -7.12 -6.43
N ASP A 214 -6.67 -6.68 -6.92
CA ASP A 214 -7.83 -6.36 -6.10
C ASP A 214 -7.49 -5.45 -4.90
N ILE A 215 -6.75 -4.38 -5.18
CA ILE A 215 -6.31 -3.45 -4.15
C ILE A 215 -7.44 -2.53 -3.70
N GLY A 216 -7.44 -2.16 -2.42
CA GLY A 216 -8.37 -1.20 -1.83
C GLY A 216 -7.71 -0.33 -0.76
N ASN A 217 -8.40 0.73 -0.35
CA ASN A 217 -8.00 1.74 0.65
C ASN A 217 -6.79 2.58 0.24
N GLU A 218 -5.65 2.43 0.93
CA GLU A 218 -4.52 3.37 0.83
C GLU A 218 -3.23 2.65 0.49
N ALA A 219 -2.43 3.28 -0.37
CA ALA A 219 -1.06 2.87 -0.59
C ALA A 219 -0.18 4.09 -0.93
N GLU A 220 1.08 4.05 -0.50
CA GLU A 220 2.05 5.11 -0.74
C GLU A 220 3.45 4.55 -0.98
N ASP A 221 4.23 5.26 -1.79
CA ASP A 221 5.63 4.94 -2.05
C ASP A 221 5.81 3.47 -2.49
N LEU A 222 5.07 3.10 -3.56
CA LEU A 222 5.15 1.80 -4.20
C LEU A 222 5.81 1.91 -5.58
N HIS A 223 6.77 1.04 -5.86
CA HIS A 223 7.50 1.06 -7.11
C HIS A 223 7.38 -0.29 -7.83
N PHE A 224 6.90 -0.26 -9.08
CA PHE A 224 6.61 -1.46 -9.88
C PHE A 224 7.56 -1.54 -11.07
N TYR A 225 8.28 -2.64 -11.19
CA TYR A 225 9.26 -2.88 -12.25
C TYR A 225 8.93 -4.15 -13.03
N GLY A 226 8.74 -4.02 -14.35
CA GLY A 226 8.48 -5.14 -15.26
C GLY A 226 7.11 -5.79 -15.09
N GLY A 227 7.00 -7.07 -15.46
CA GLY A 227 5.75 -7.83 -15.45
C GLY A 227 4.80 -7.49 -16.59
N GLN A 228 3.57 -8.03 -16.54
CA GLN A 228 2.54 -7.65 -17.48
C GLN A 228 1.82 -6.38 -17.02
N TYR A 229 1.48 -6.29 -15.73
CA TYR A 229 0.84 -5.15 -15.08
C TYR A 229 1.55 -4.79 -13.79
N GLY A 230 1.54 -3.52 -13.41
CA GLY A 230 1.88 -3.10 -12.05
C GLY A 230 0.74 -3.44 -11.11
N ILE A 231 -0.45 -2.96 -11.43
CA ILE A 231 -1.69 -3.19 -10.68
C ILE A 231 -2.80 -3.70 -11.60
N MET A 232 -3.51 -4.71 -11.16
CA MET A 232 -4.80 -5.13 -11.70
C MET A 232 -5.84 -4.94 -10.61
N THR A 233 -6.90 -4.17 -10.87
CA THR A 233 -7.88 -3.86 -9.83
C THR A 233 -9.28 -4.23 -10.24
N ARG A 234 -10.13 -4.38 -9.24
CA ARG A 234 -11.57 -4.56 -9.37
C ARG A 234 -12.27 -3.73 -8.32
N LYS A 235 -13.52 -3.45 -8.58
CA LYS A 235 -14.37 -2.78 -7.60
C LYS A 235 -14.43 -3.61 -6.32
N PRO A 236 -13.89 -3.11 -5.21
CA PRO A 236 -14.07 -3.77 -3.93
C PRO A 236 -15.55 -3.69 -3.52
N SER A 237 -16.03 -4.67 -2.76
CA SER A 237 -17.33 -4.60 -2.12
C SER A 237 -17.11 -4.20 -0.66
N PRO A 238 -17.66 -3.10 -0.20
CA PRO A 238 -18.77 -2.33 -0.72
C PRO A 238 -18.47 -1.14 -1.65
N GLY A 239 -17.34 -1.08 -2.34
CA GLY A 239 -17.09 -0.04 -3.35
C GLY A 239 -16.26 1.15 -2.83
N TRP A 240 -15.22 0.87 -2.07
CA TRP A 240 -14.25 1.87 -1.62
C TRP A 240 -13.38 2.35 -2.78
N GLN A 241 -13.09 3.64 -2.80
CA GLN A 241 -12.04 4.15 -3.65
C GLN A 241 -10.67 3.68 -3.14
N PHE A 242 -9.76 3.49 -4.08
CA PHE A 242 -8.38 3.20 -3.80
C PHE A 242 -7.55 4.47 -4.02
N THR A 243 -6.73 4.84 -3.03
CA THR A 243 -5.83 6.00 -3.10
C THR A 243 -4.38 5.52 -3.14
N LEU A 244 -3.66 5.94 -4.20
CA LEU A 244 -2.25 5.63 -4.40
C LEU A 244 -1.45 6.93 -4.52
N LEU A 245 -0.44 7.08 -3.66
CA LEU A 245 0.40 8.28 -3.57
C LEU A 245 1.86 7.96 -3.92
N ASP A 246 2.55 8.92 -4.53
CA ASP A 246 4.01 8.93 -4.68
C ASP A 246 4.60 7.62 -5.27
N SER A 247 3.97 7.05 -6.29
CA SER A 247 4.31 5.71 -6.80
C SER A 247 4.88 5.74 -8.21
N THR A 248 5.69 4.74 -8.54
CA THR A 248 6.36 4.62 -9.85
C THR A 248 6.02 3.31 -10.54
N PHE A 249 5.79 3.37 -11.85
CA PHE A 249 5.59 2.21 -12.73
C PHE A 249 6.56 2.26 -13.89
N GLU A 250 7.29 1.17 -14.12
CA GLU A 250 8.30 1.13 -15.18
C GLU A 250 8.36 -0.23 -15.87
N GLY A 251 8.17 -0.23 -17.18
CA GLY A 251 8.49 -1.39 -18.02
C GLY A 251 7.46 -2.52 -17.99
N GLN A 252 6.22 -2.28 -17.58
CA GLN A 252 5.15 -3.27 -17.73
C GLN A 252 4.84 -3.52 -19.20
N SER A 253 4.64 -4.79 -19.59
CA SER A 253 4.48 -5.16 -21.00
C SER A 253 3.07 -4.96 -21.55
N GLN A 254 2.06 -4.74 -20.71
CA GLN A 254 0.67 -4.50 -21.11
C GLN A 254 0.18 -3.11 -20.70
N ALA A 255 0.14 -2.82 -19.42
CA ALA A 255 -0.20 -1.52 -18.87
C ALA A 255 0.39 -1.36 -17.46
N ALA A 256 0.63 -0.11 -17.02
CA ALA A 256 0.99 0.10 -15.64
C ALA A 256 -0.17 -0.28 -14.71
N ILE A 257 -1.38 0.18 -15.02
CA ILE A 257 -2.59 -0.11 -14.23
C ILE A 257 -3.71 -0.60 -15.17
N ASN A 258 -4.28 -1.75 -14.83
CA ASN A 258 -5.48 -2.29 -15.46
C ASN A 258 -6.67 -2.12 -14.52
N GLU A 259 -7.69 -1.38 -14.96
CA GLU A 259 -8.84 -0.97 -14.17
C GLU A 259 -10.11 -1.73 -14.53
N HIS A 260 -10.86 -2.08 -13.48
CA HIS A 260 -12.12 -2.79 -13.59
C HIS A 260 -13.12 -2.29 -12.53
N GLU A 261 -13.59 -1.05 -12.70
CA GLU A 261 -14.57 -0.42 -11.80
C GLU A 261 -14.11 -0.30 -10.33
N ALA A 262 -12.83 0.06 -10.11
CA ALA A 262 -12.27 0.09 -8.77
C ALA A 262 -12.46 1.42 -8.03
N GLY A 263 -12.58 2.53 -8.76
CA GLY A 263 -12.53 3.87 -8.20
C GLY A 263 -11.11 4.23 -7.73
N LEU A 264 -10.30 4.82 -8.62
CA LEU A 264 -8.89 5.08 -8.38
C LEU A 264 -8.61 6.57 -8.22
N THR A 265 -7.93 6.92 -7.13
CA THR A 265 -7.24 8.21 -6.94
C THR A 265 -5.75 8.01 -6.98
N LEU A 266 -5.08 8.68 -7.92
CA LEU A 266 -3.64 8.55 -8.15
C LEU A 266 -2.99 9.93 -8.08
N ILE A 267 -2.08 10.15 -7.14
CA ILE A 267 -1.43 11.45 -6.94
C ILE A 267 0.09 11.29 -6.96
N ARG A 268 0.77 12.13 -7.74
CA ARG A 268 2.22 12.14 -7.92
C ARG A 268 2.77 10.79 -8.38
N ALA A 269 2.06 10.15 -9.30
CA ALA A 269 2.55 8.95 -9.95
C ALA A 269 3.53 9.27 -11.08
N HIS A 270 4.54 8.43 -11.23
CA HIS A 270 5.45 8.44 -12.37
C HIS A 270 5.32 7.13 -13.15
N ILE A 271 4.72 7.20 -14.34
CA ILE A 271 4.49 6.04 -15.20
C ILE A 271 5.34 6.19 -16.46
N LYS A 272 6.21 5.22 -16.71
CA LYS A 272 7.15 5.31 -17.83
C LYS A 272 7.43 3.97 -18.51
N ASN A 273 7.75 4.06 -19.81
CA ASN A 273 8.19 2.93 -20.62
C ASN A 273 7.17 1.77 -20.60
N VAL A 274 5.90 2.07 -20.88
CA VAL A 274 4.78 1.11 -20.91
C VAL A 274 3.90 1.33 -22.14
N PRO A 275 3.14 0.32 -22.60
CA PRO A 275 2.18 0.49 -23.69
C PRO A 275 1.00 1.40 -23.34
N ALA A 276 0.52 1.35 -22.10
CA ALA A 276 -0.54 2.21 -21.58
C ALA A 276 -0.29 2.53 -20.11
N ALA A 277 -0.61 3.75 -19.69
CA ALA A 277 -0.51 4.10 -18.28
C ALA A 277 -1.70 3.50 -17.51
N ILE A 278 -2.92 3.77 -17.96
CA ILE A 278 -4.15 3.26 -17.33
C ILE A 278 -5.05 2.69 -18.43
N SER A 279 -5.43 1.42 -18.30
CA SER A 279 -6.31 0.74 -19.24
C SER A 279 -7.57 0.24 -18.53
N ILE A 280 -8.71 0.85 -18.82
CA ILE A 280 -10.01 0.42 -18.31
C ILE A 280 -10.50 -0.75 -19.15
N ASP A 281 -10.94 -1.82 -18.50
CA ASP A 281 -11.41 -3.04 -19.17
C ASP A 281 -12.66 -2.79 -20.03
N PRO A 282 -12.85 -3.53 -21.14
CA PRO A 282 -14.00 -3.35 -22.02
C PRO A 282 -15.33 -3.52 -21.31
N GLY A 283 -16.23 -2.52 -21.46
CA GLY A 283 -17.58 -2.52 -20.91
C GLY A 283 -17.70 -2.07 -19.46
N TYR A 284 -16.59 -1.69 -18.81
CA TYR A 284 -16.59 -1.20 -17.43
C TYR A 284 -16.54 0.33 -17.37
N ALA A 285 -17.33 0.89 -16.46
CA ALA A 285 -17.23 2.28 -16.07
C ALA A 285 -16.12 2.46 -15.04
N GLU A 286 -15.57 3.67 -14.90
CA GLU A 286 -14.51 3.94 -13.94
C GLU A 286 -14.69 5.32 -13.30
N GLU A 287 -14.37 5.41 -12.01
CA GLU A 287 -14.25 6.65 -11.26
C GLU A 287 -12.74 6.91 -11.05
N LEU A 288 -12.12 7.65 -11.98
CA LEU A 288 -10.68 7.87 -12.01
C LEU A 288 -10.34 9.34 -11.73
N TRP A 289 -9.47 9.56 -10.76
CA TRP A 289 -8.84 10.86 -10.54
C TRP A 289 -7.31 10.74 -10.47
N VAL A 290 -6.62 11.43 -11.39
CA VAL A 290 -5.16 11.47 -11.44
C VAL A 290 -4.69 12.91 -11.33
N LYS A 291 -3.74 13.17 -10.44
CA LYS A 291 -3.23 14.53 -10.20
C LYS A 291 -1.72 14.58 -10.05
N ASP A 292 -1.13 15.72 -10.47
CA ASP A 292 0.29 16.06 -10.28
C ASP A 292 1.26 14.96 -10.73
N SER A 293 0.89 14.23 -11.78
CA SER A 293 1.54 12.99 -12.21
C SER A 293 2.32 13.17 -13.51
N ARG A 294 3.16 12.18 -13.83
CA ARG A 294 4.02 12.20 -15.00
C ARG A 294 3.88 10.92 -15.81
N PHE A 295 3.67 11.08 -17.12
CA PHE A 295 3.63 10.00 -18.10
C PHE A 295 4.76 10.16 -19.09
N GLU A 296 5.63 9.17 -19.23
CA GLU A 296 6.81 9.25 -20.08
C GLU A 296 6.97 7.96 -20.91
N ASP A 297 7.32 8.12 -22.19
CA ASP A 297 7.62 7.00 -23.08
C ASP A 297 6.45 5.96 -23.13
N ILE A 298 5.21 6.46 -23.36
CA ILE A 298 4.01 5.63 -23.49
C ILE A 298 3.77 5.37 -24.96
N SER A 299 3.88 4.11 -25.39
CA SER A 299 3.85 3.77 -26.82
C SER A 299 2.45 3.72 -27.44
N GLY A 300 1.41 3.53 -26.64
CA GLY A 300 0.00 3.57 -27.01
C GLY A 300 -0.75 4.71 -26.34
N PRO A 301 -2.08 4.61 -26.14
CA PRO A 301 -2.84 5.60 -25.39
C PRO A 301 -2.44 5.60 -23.92
N ALA A 302 -2.19 6.80 -23.34
CA ALA A 302 -1.90 6.89 -21.91
C ALA A 302 -3.09 6.43 -21.07
N VAL A 303 -4.31 6.85 -21.40
CA VAL A 303 -5.54 6.39 -20.75
C VAL A 303 -6.49 5.79 -21.79
N THR A 304 -6.89 4.54 -21.59
CA THR A 304 -7.92 3.89 -22.42
C THR A 304 -9.23 3.86 -21.66
N ILE A 305 -10.22 4.61 -22.14
CA ILE A 305 -11.53 4.79 -21.52
C ILE A 305 -12.50 3.80 -22.15
N SER A 306 -13.31 3.14 -21.33
CA SER A 306 -14.38 2.24 -21.74
C SER A 306 -15.71 2.68 -21.13
N ASN A 307 -16.80 2.19 -21.71
CA ASN A 307 -18.16 2.53 -21.29
C ASN A 307 -18.40 4.06 -21.27
N GLU A 308 -17.88 4.75 -22.29
CA GLU A 308 -17.72 6.21 -22.36
C GLU A 308 -19.04 7.00 -22.25
N ASN A 309 -20.18 6.35 -22.54
CA ASN A 309 -21.51 6.96 -22.45
C ASN A 309 -22.27 6.60 -21.16
N ASN A 310 -21.59 6.01 -20.18
CA ASN A 310 -22.20 5.66 -18.90
C ASN A 310 -22.10 6.82 -17.92
N ALA A 311 -23.20 7.11 -17.22
CA ALA A 311 -23.24 8.16 -16.20
C ALA A 311 -22.30 7.93 -15.00
N ARG A 312 -21.78 6.71 -14.83
CA ARG A 312 -20.78 6.35 -13.80
C ARG A 312 -19.33 6.42 -14.30
N THR A 313 -19.12 6.75 -15.57
CA THR A 313 -17.76 6.98 -16.09
C THR A 313 -17.39 8.42 -15.79
N GLU A 314 -16.49 8.60 -14.82
CA GLU A 314 -16.02 9.88 -14.33
C GLU A 314 -14.50 9.91 -14.32
N ILE A 315 -13.91 10.47 -15.38
CA ILE A 315 -12.45 10.47 -15.58
C ILE A 315 -11.95 11.91 -15.43
N ASN A 316 -11.09 12.14 -14.46
CA ASN A 316 -10.51 13.45 -14.18
C ASN A 316 -8.98 13.35 -14.06
N LEU A 317 -8.25 14.09 -14.89
CA LEU A 317 -6.80 14.19 -14.81
C LEU A 317 -6.41 15.68 -14.75
N GLU A 318 -5.61 16.06 -13.74
CA GLU A 318 -5.17 17.42 -13.48
C GLU A 318 -3.65 17.48 -13.38
N ASN A 319 -3.05 18.47 -14.05
CA ASN A 319 -1.62 18.73 -13.97
C ASN A 319 -0.77 17.48 -14.32
N ILE A 320 -1.00 16.91 -15.51
CA ILE A 320 -0.24 15.75 -16.01
C ILE A 320 0.85 16.22 -16.96
N VAL A 321 2.09 15.92 -16.63
CA VAL A 321 3.25 16.20 -17.51
C VAL A 321 3.52 14.98 -18.38
N CYS A 322 3.52 15.15 -19.68
CA CYS A 322 3.72 14.10 -20.67
C CYS A 322 5.02 14.33 -21.47
N ARG A 323 5.80 13.26 -21.66
CA ARG A 323 6.95 13.22 -22.58
C ARG A 323 6.87 11.95 -23.43
N HIS A 324 6.95 12.12 -24.78
CA HIS A 324 6.80 11.01 -25.73
C HIS A 324 5.50 10.21 -25.51
N VAL A 325 4.39 10.91 -25.37
CA VAL A 325 3.03 10.36 -25.24
C VAL A 325 2.20 10.85 -26.42
N PRO A 326 2.22 10.15 -27.57
CA PRO A 326 1.55 10.62 -28.77
C PRO A 326 0.02 10.65 -28.66
N VAL A 327 -0.57 9.69 -27.93
CA VAL A 327 -2.02 9.65 -27.69
C VAL A 327 -2.27 9.74 -26.18
N PHE A 328 -2.91 10.82 -25.75
CA PHE A 328 -3.22 11.02 -24.33
C PHE A 328 -4.38 10.16 -23.86
N ALA A 329 -5.47 10.09 -24.63
CA ALA A 329 -6.61 9.26 -24.28
C ALA A 329 -7.22 8.60 -25.53
N SER A 330 -7.76 7.41 -25.36
CA SER A 330 -8.57 6.71 -26.38
C SER A 330 -9.89 6.24 -25.78
N PHE A 331 -10.94 6.21 -26.60
CA PHE A 331 -12.28 5.78 -26.24
C PHE A 331 -12.59 4.48 -27.00
N ARG A 332 -12.86 3.40 -26.27
CA ARG A 332 -12.99 2.05 -26.86
C ARG A 332 -14.18 1.94 -27.80
N GLU A 333 -15.33 2.48 -27.42
CA GLU A 333 -16.58 2.28 -28.14
C GLU A 333 -16.68 3.17 -29.40
N SER A 334 -16.29 4.42 -29.30
CA SER A 334 -16.28 5.34 -30.46
C SER A 334 -15.02 5.25 -31.32
N GLY A 335 -13.94 4.70 -30.79
CA GLY A 335 -12.63 4.72 -31.45
C GLY A 335 -11.98 6.10 -31.49
N LYS A 336 -12.54 7.09 -30.80
CA LYS A 336 -12.00 8.45 -30.73
C LYS A 336 -10.65 8.43 -30.01
N MET A 337 -9.69 9.20 -30.55
CA MET A 337 -8.38 9.41 -29.93
C MET A 337 -8.16 10.89 -29.66
N LEU A 338 -7.49 11.20 -28.57
CA LEU A 338 -7.08 12.54 -28.20
C LEU A 338 -5.55 12.60 -28.19
N GLU A 339 -5.02 13.24 -29.23
CA GLU A 339 -3.59 13.37 -29.49
C GLU A 339 -2.89 14.23 -28.43
N GLY A 340 -1.61 13.95 -28.16
CA GLY A 340 -0.70 14.85 -27.50
C GLY A 340 -0.38 16.12 -28.29
N VAL A 341 0.59 16.89 -27.89
CA VAL A 341 1.12 18.05 -28.64
C VAL A 341 2.63 18.14 -28.48
N GLY A 342 3.37 17.89 -29.58
CA GLY A 342 4.83 17.85 -29.55
C GLY A 342 5.38 16.70 -28.70
N ASP A 343 6.67 16.72 -28.44
CA ASP A 343 7.37 15.69 -27.66
C ASP A 343 7.11 15.78 -26.15
N MET A 344 6.91 17.01 -25.66
CA MET A 344 6.63 17.30 -24.26
C MET A 344 5.45 18.26 -24.17
N TYR A 345 4.52 17.95 -23.28
CA TYR A 345 3.36 18.81 -23.03
C TYR A 345 2.81 18.61 -21.62
N GLN A 346 2.00 19.57 -21.18
CA GLN A 346 1.25 19.49 -19.95
C GLN A 346 -0.25 19.44 -20.24
N VAL A 347 -0.95 18.52 -19.63
CA VAL A 347 -2.41 18.51 -19.57
C VAL A 347 -2.81 19.16 -18.25
N THR A 348 -3.34 20.38 -18.35
CA THR A 348 -3.77 21.13 -17.17
C THR A 348 -5.10 20.62 -16.65
N ALA A 349 -5.98 20.17 -17.55
CA ALA A 349 -7.25 19.55 -17.20
C ALA A 349 -7.72 18.61 -18.31
N PHE A 350 -8.06 17.41 -17.94
CA PHE A 350 -8.83 16.47 -18.73
C PHE A 350 -9.99 15.99 -17.90
N THR A 351 -11.22 16.10 -18.44
CA THR A 351 -12.41 15.54 -17.80
C THR A 351 -13.25 14.82 -18.84
N HIS A 352 -13.83 13.68 -18.45
CA HIS A 352 -14.84 12.99 -19.23
C HIS A 352 -15.87 12.40 -18.27
N GLY A 353 -17.13 12.76 -18.46
CA GLY A 353 -18.21 12.29 -17.60
C GLY A 353 -19.43 13.20 -17.61
N LEU A 354 -20.35 12.92 -16.69
CA LEU A 354 -21.61 13.62 -16.57
C LEU A 354 -21.41 15.05 -16.07
N THR A 355 -21.86 16.03 -16.86
CA THR A 355 -21.70 17.46 -16.59
C THR A 355 -23.05 18.16 -16.45
N PHE A 356 -23.17 18.99 -15.41
CA PHE A 356 -24.34 19.85 -15.16
C PHE A 356 -23.95 21.30 -15.42
N VAL A 357 -24.72 22.00 -16.26
CA VAL A 357 -24.46 23.41 -16.60
C VAL A 357 -25.09 24.37 -15.60
N GLY A 358 -26.05 23.89 -14.77
CA GLY A 358 -26.71 24.66 -13.75
C GLY A 358 -27.92 23.91 -13.18
N ALA A 359 -28.51 24.44 -12.12
CA ALA A 359 -29.73 23.87 -11.51
C ALA A 359 -30.84 23.76 -12.53
N GLY A 360 -31.42 22.55 -12.70
CA GLY A 360 -32.53 22.29 -13.65
C GLY A 360 -32.08 22.01 -15.09
N SER A 361 -30.76 22.01 -15.42
CA SER A 361 -30.29 21.57 -16.73
C SER A 361 -30.31 20.05 -16.84
N THR A 362 -30.55 19.56 -18.07
CA THR A 362 -30.36 18.14 -18.37
C THR A 362 -28.85 17.82 -18.34
N PRO A 363 -28.43 16.80 -17.58
CA PRO A 363 -27.01 16.40 -17.56
C PRO A 363 -26.59 15.84 -18.91
N GLU A 364 -25.36 16.12 -19.32
CA GLU A 364 -24.77 15.65 -20.57
C GLU A 364 -23.38 15.07 -20.30
N ILE A 365 -23.00 14.01 -21.00
CA ILE A 365 -21.64 13.51 -20.98
C ILE A 365 -20.77 14.41 -21.85
N LYS A 366 -19.74 15.01 -21.26
CA LYS A 366 -18.81 15.93 -21.94
C LYS A 366 -17.37 15.53 -21.71
N THR A 367 -16.54 15.86 -22.70
CA THR A 367 -15.09 15.76 -22.62
C THR A 367 -14.48 17.14 -22.68
N THR A 368 -13.66 17.48 -21.68
CA THR A 368 -12.78 18.65 -21.68
C THR A 368 -11.33 18.17 -21.83
N TYR A 369 -10.53 18.85 -22.66
CA TYR A 369 -9.13 18.52 -22.84
C TYR A 369 -8.32 19.79 -23.06
N GLN A 370 -7.62 20.25 -22.02
CA GLN A 370 -6.78 21.44 -22.02
C GLN A 370 -5.32 21.02 -21.91
N LYS A 371 -4.52 21.38 -22.91
CA LYS A 371 -3.10 21.03 -22.98
C LYS A 371 -2.29 22.16 -23.58
N SER A 372 -0.99 22.21 -23.24
CA SER A 372 -0.03 23.13 -23.81
C SER A 372 1.33 22.45 -24.01
N PRO A 373 2.05 22.79 -25.10
CA PRO A 373 3.40 22.27 -25.31
C PRO A 373 4.36 22.81 -24.25
N LEU A 374 5.37 22.01 -23.91
CA LEU A 374 6.45 22.39 -23.03
C LEU A 374 7.77 22.47 -23.81
N THR A 375 8.63 23.39 -23.44
CA THR A 375 9.98 23.52 -23.99
C THR A 375 11.02 22.79 -23.15
N THR A 376 10.74 22.60 -21.89
CA THR A 376 11.58 21.87 -20.91
C THR A 376 10.71 21.02 -20.00
N LEU A 377 11.22 19.87 -19.60
CA LEU A 377 10.53 19.01 -18.66
C LEU A 377 10.62 19.62 -17.25
N PRO A 378 9.50 19.97 -16.60
CA PRO A 378 9.53 20.47 -15.23
C PRO A 378 10.00 19.39 -14.25
N ALA A 379 10.49 19.77 -13.08
CA ALA A 379 10.75 18.81 -12.00
C ALA A 379 9.45 18.09 -11.58
N PRO A 380 9.51 16.83 -11.10
CA PRO A 380 8.35 16.18 -10.47
C PRO A 380 7.83 17.02 -9.30
N MET A 381 6.53 16.97 -9.08
CA MET A 381 5.95 17.55 -7.86
C MET A 381 6.51 16.84 -6.64
N PRO A 382 7.04 17.57 -5.65
CA PRO A 382 7.52 16.93 -4.41
C PRO A 382 6.36 16.38 -3.61
N SER A 383 6.62 15.33 -2.84
CA SER A 383 5.66 14.84 -1.85
C SER A 383 5.39 15.90 -0.78
N ASP A 384 4.14 16.06 -0.42
CA ASP A 384 3.69 16.89 0.70
C ASP A 384 3.42 16.06 1.98
N ILE A 385 3.69 14.75 1.93
CA ILE A 385 3.65 13.87 3.09
C ILE A 385 4.85 14.19 3.99
N LEU A 386 4.56 14.51 5.25
CA LEU A 386 5.60 14.78 6.22
C LEU A 386 6.38 13.50 6.55
N ALA A 387 7.67 13.49 6.23
CA ALA A 387 8.54 12.39 6.60
C ALA A 387 8.66 12.24 8.12
N LEU A 388 8.64 11.00 8.61
CA LEU A 388 8.98 10.74 10.00
C LEU A 388 10.44 11.12 10.28
N PRO A 389 10.75 11.62 11.49
CA PRO A 389 12.14 11.83 11.90
C PRO A 389 12.97 10.56 11.81
N ALA A 390 14.29 10.70 11.71
CA ALA A 390 15.19 9.55 11.67
C ALA A 390 14.97 8.62 12.87
N GLN A 391 14.91 7.32 12.63
CA GLN A 391 14.48 6.33 13.63
C GLN A 391 15.38 6.26 14.87
N ASP A 392 16.66 6.60 14.73
CA ASP A 392 17.60 6.70 15.86
C ASP A 392 17.29 7.83 16.85
N THR A 393 16.41 8.76 16.46
CA THR A 393 15.89 9.83 17.32
C THR A 393 14.62 9.46 18.09
N TRP A 394 14.05 8.27 17.84
CA TRP A 394 12.81 7.84 18.47
C TRP A 394 13.06 7.31 19.88
N VAL A 395 12.34 7.83 20.83
CA VAL A 395 12.42 7.38 22.23
C VAL A 395 11.25 6.44 22.52
N ASN A 396 11.55 5.22 22.94
CA ASN A 396 10.54 4.24 23.30
C ASN A 396 9.84 4.63 24.62
N LEU A 397 8.54 4.82 24.59
CA LEU A 397 7.73 5.28 25.71
C LEU A 397 7.82 4.36 26.96
N HIS A 398 7.99 3.04 26.76
CA HIS A 398 8.19 2.10 27.87
C HIS A 398 9.49 2.38 28.61
N THR A 399 10.56 2.82 27.95
CA THR A 399 11.84 3.15 28.61
C THR A 399 11.73 4.41 29.47
N LEU A 400 10.70 5.24 29.24
CA LEU A 400 10.37 6.41 30.03
C LEU A 400 9.44 6.11 31.22
N GLY A 401 9.01 4.84 31.35
CA GLY A 401 8.26 4.35 32.49
C GLY A 401 6.77 4.11 32.28
N ALA A 402 6.22 4.41 31.07
CA ALA A 402 4.84 4.06 30.75
C ALA A 402 4.63 2.55 30.75
N LYS A 403 3.45 2.11 31.19
CA LYS A 403 3.13 0.69 31.34
C LYS A 403 2.36 0.13 30.14
N GLY A 404 1.38 0.86 29.64
CA GLY A 404 0.53 0.36 28.56
C GLY A 404 -0.16 -0.97 28.88
N ASP A 405 -0.44 -1.21 30.17
CA ASP A 405 -0.99 -2.46 30.71
C ASP A 405 -2.53 -2.49 30.77
N GLY A 406 -3.17 -1.34 30.46
CA GLY A 406 -4.62 -1.16 30.52
C GLY A 406 -5.16 -0.92 31.93
N VAL A 407 -4.30 -0.69 32.92
CA VAL A 407 -4.67 -0.49 34.32
C VAL A 407 -3.97 0.73 34.93
N THR A 408 -2.66 0.86 34.70
CA THR A 408 -1.86 1.98 35.23
C THR A 408 -2.19 3.26 34.47
N ASP A 409 -2.39 4.36 35.22
CA ASP A 409 -2.55 5.69 34.64
C ASP A 409 -1.22 6.20 34.08
N ASP A 410 -1.10 6.28 32.78
CA ASP A 410 0.09 6.69 32.03
C ASP A 410 0.07 8.19 31.68
N THR A 411 -0.96 8.97 32.09
CA THR A 411 -1.14 10.38 31.72
C THR A 411 0.09 11.22 32.00
N ALA A 412 0.59 11.15 33.24
CA ALA A 412 1.72 11.97 33.68
C ALA A 412 3.02 11.60 32.96
N VAL A 413 3.23 10.30 32.69
CA VAL A 413 4.41 9.80 31.97
C VAL A 413 4.37 10.23 30.50
N LEU A 414 3.21 10.11 29.86
CA LEU A 414 2.99 10.59 28.49
C LEU A 414 3.24 12.09 28.37
N GLN A 415 2.66 12.89 29.25
CA GLN A 415 2.82 14.34 29.22
C GLN A 415 4.29 14.76 29.48
N LYS A 416 4.98 14.07 30.37
CA LYS A 416 6.41 14.28 30.62
C LYS A 416 7.25 13.88 29.39
N ALA A 417 6.98 12.73 28.79
CA ALA A 417 7.66 12.28 27.58
C ALA A 417 7.55 13.32 26.46
N ILE A 418 6.36 13.88 26.25
CA ILE A 418 6.10 14.94 25.25
C ILE A 418 6.86 16.24 25.61
N ALA A 419 6.95 16.58 26.88
CA ALA A 419 7.70 17.76 27.31
C ALA A 419 9.21 17.65 27.03
N GLU A 420 9.77 16.45 27.21
CA GLU A 420 11.22 16.21 27.14
C GLU A 420 11.70 15.75 25.73
N HIS A 421 10.85 15.09 24.95
CA HIS A 421 11.20 14.50 23.66
C HIS A 421 10.29 14.98 22.55
N ARG A 422 10.86 15.16 21.34
CA ARG A 422 10.10 15.50 20.14
C ARG A 422 9.44 14.26 19.51
N THR A 423 10.15 13.15 19.44
CA THR A 423 9.73 11.94 18.73
C THR A 423 9.63 10.77 19.69
N ILE A 424 8.44 10.23 19.84
CA ILE A 424 8.14 9.16 20.79
C ILE A 424 7.55 7.97 20.04
N TYR A 425 8.23 6.83 20.13
CA TYR A 425 7.68 5.56 19.73
C TYR A 425 6.80 5.00 20.85
N VAL A 426 5.56 4.70 20.52
CA VAL A 426 4.56 4.14 21.44
C VAL A 426 4.35 2.66 21.09
N PRO A 427 4.99 1.72 21.80
CA PRO A 427 4.82 0.28 21.56
C PRO A 427 3.37 -0.19 21.76
N SER A 428 3.07 -1.41 21.35
CA SER A 428 1.76 -2.03 21.57
C SER A 428 1.41 -2.05 23.07
N GLY A 429 0.26 -1.46 23.40
CA GLY A 429 -0.22 -1.29 24.79
C GLY A 429 -1.56 -0.57 24.83
N ARG A 430 -2.27 -0.73 25.96
CA ARG A 430 -3.40 0.11 26.32
C ARG A 430 -2.94 1.09 27.38
N TYR A 431 -2.70 2.34 26.99
CA TYR A 431 -2.23 3.40 27.86
C TYR A 431 -3.43 4.14 28.44
N ILE A 432 -3.67 3.97 29.73
CA ILE A 432 -4.76 4.64 30.42
C ILE A 432 -4.45 6.14 30.53
N VAL A 433 -5.40 6.96 30.10
CA VAL A 433 -5.30 8.42 30.08
C VAL A 433 -6.49 9.01 30.84
N THR A 434 -6.22 9.76 31.90
CA THR A 434 -7.25 10.32 32.77
C THR A 434 -7.43 11.84 32.63
N ASP A 435 -6.64 12.49 31.78
CA ASP A 435 -6.77 13.90 31.40
C ASP A 435 -6.26 14.12 29.96
N THR A 436 -6.53 15.29 29.38
CA THR A 436 -6.04 15.68 28.06
C THR A 436 -4.52 15.58 27.96
N ILE A 437 -4.04 14.93 26.91
CA ILE A 437 -2.63 14.94 26.52
C ILE A 437 -2.41 16.09 25.55
N THR A 438 -1.62 17.08 25.95
CA THR A 438 -1.32 18.27 25.15
C THR A 438 0.01 18.10 24.43
N LEU A 439 -0.01 18.21 23.10
CA LEU A 439 1.18 18.12 22.25
C LEU A 439 1.93 19.45 22.20
N LYS A 440 3.26 19.41 22.03
CA LYS A 440 4.04 20.56 21.59
C LYS A 440 3.87 20.77 20.08
N PRO A 441 4.21 21.95 19.54
CA PRO A 441 4.00 22.26 18.11
C PRO A 441 4.68 21.30 17.13
N ASP A 442 5.69 20.55 17.56
CA ASP A 442 6.51 19.66 16.74
C ASP A 442 6.50 18.20 17.23
N THR A 443 5.59 17.85 18.14
CA THR A 443 5.51 16.49 18.68
C THR A 443 5.19 15.48 17.60
N VAL A 444 5.92 14.36 17.60
CA VAL A 444 5.70 13.20 16.74
C VAL A 444 5.45 11.97 17.61
N LEU A 445 4.25 11.39 17.52
CA LEU A 445 3.85 10.17 18.20
C LEU A 445 3.69 9.05 17.18
N ILE A 446 4.43 7.96 17.36
CA ILE A 446 4.48 6.87 16.41
C ILE A 446 4.08 5.57 17.09
N GLY A 447 2.90 5.05 16.72
CA GLY A 447 2.52 3.67 16.93
C GLY A 447 2.61 2.91 15.59
N LEU A 448 2.43 1.59 15.63
CA LEU A 448 2.46 0.78 14.41
C LEU A 448 1.14 0.05 14.14
N SER A 449 0.21 0.06 15.08
CA SER A 449 -1.11 -0.55 14.89
C SER A 449 -2.12 0.07 15.85
N PRO A 450 -3.14 0.80 15.36
CA PRO A 450 -4.10 1.51 16.21
C PRO A 450 -5.01 0.55 17.00
N THR A 451 -5.03 -0.72 16.66
CA THR A 451 -5.79 -1.74 17.40
C THR A 451 -5.02 -2.31 18.59
N THR A 452 -3.70 -2.24 18.56
CA THR A 452 -2.82 -2.75 19.64
C THR A 452 -2.09 -1.66 20.40
N THR A 453 -2.01 -0.44 19.84
CA THR A 453 -1.46 0.75 20.50
C THR A 453 -2.59 1.74 20.72
N GLN A 454 -3.08 1.86 21.95
CA GLN A 454 -4.28 2.66 22.25
C GLN A 454 -4.08 3.58 23.43
N PHE A 455 -4.55 4.83 23.30
CA PHE A 455 -4.81 5.73 24.41
C PHE A 455 -6.27 5.59 24.81
N ASP A 456 -6.52 5.27 26.05
CA ASP A 456 -7.81 4.79 26.54
C ASP A 456 -8.26 5.59 27.76
N ILE A 457 -9.40 6.28 27.66
CA ILE A 457 -10.02 6.97 28.79
C ILE A 457 -10.96 5.98 29.48
N PRO A 458 -10.72 5.60 30.75
CA PRO A 458 -11.65 4.74 31.49
C PRO A 458 -13.04 5.37 31.61
N ASP A 459 -14.06 4.54 31.70
CA ASP A 459 -15.43 5.00 31.94
C ASP A 459 -15.51 5.87 33.20
N SER A 460 -16.32 6.92 33.14
CA SER A 460 -16.57 7.84 34.24
C SER A 460 -15.33 8.58 34.74
N THR A 461 -14.33 8.82 33.91
CA THR A 461 -13.14 9.61 34.26
C THR A 461 -13.52 11.05 34.59
N PRO A 462 -13.24 11.55 35.82
CA PRO A 462 -13.75 12.83 36.30
C PRO A 462 -13.45 14.03 35.38
N ALA A 463 -12.25 14.09 34.81
CA ALA A 463 -11.85 15.20 33.92
C ALA A 463 -12.71 15.31 32.64
N PHE A 464 -13.36 14.23 32.25
CA PHE A 464 -14.18 14.13 31.02
C PHE A 464 -15.68 14.04 31.33
N GLN A 465 -16.11 14.34 32.56
CA GLN A 465 -17.50 14.28 33.00
C GLN A 465 -18.13 15.68 33.13
N GLY A 466 -19.46 15.72 33.30
CA GLY A 466 -20.26 16.90 33.59
C GLY A 466 -20.66 17.71 32.35
N PRO A 467 -21.38 18.82 32.58
CA PRO A 467 -21.77 19.75 31.53
C PRO A 467 -20.57 20.62 31.11
N GLY A 468 -20.53 21.01 29.83
CA GLY A 468 -19.49 21.91 29.30
C GLY A 468 -19.10 21.59 27.87
N ALA A 469 -18.12 22.31 27.37
CA ALA A 469 -17.58 22.08 26.03
C ALA A 469 -16.92 20.68 25.93
N PRO A 470 -16.88 20.08 24.73
CA PRO A 470 -16.09 18.87 24.51
C PRO A 470 -14.66 19.04 24.98
N LYS A 471 -14.05 17.97 25.47
CA LYS A 471 -12.68 17.94 25.97
C LYS A 471 -11.91 16.84 25.21
N ALA A 472 -10.84 17.24 24.53
CA ALA A 472 -10.03 16.34 23.73
C ALA A 472 -9.22 15.37 24.61
N LEU A 473 -9.11 14.11 24.17
CA LEU A 473 -8.13 13.17 24.70
C LEU A 473 -6.71 13.62 24.31
N LEU A 474 -6.54 13.99 23.03
CA LEU A 474 -5.28 14.47 22.48
C LEU A 474 -5.48 15.85 21.85
N GLU A 475 -4.73 16.86 22.33
CA GLU A 475 -4.86 18.23 21.88
C GLU A 475 -3.57 18.70 21.19
N ALA A 476 -3.68 19.07 19.91
CA ALA A 476 -2.57 19.67 19.16
C ALA A 476 -2.68 21.20 19.14
N PRO A 477 -1.56 21.94 19.25
CA PRO A 477 -1.58 23.39 19.21
C PRO A 477 -1.88 23.91 17.77
N HIS A 478 -2.52 25.06 17.73
CA HIS A 478 -2.77 25.75 16.46
C HIS A 478 -1.43 26.08 15.75
N GLY A 479 -1.34 25.75 14.45
CA GLY A 479 -0.15 26.01 13.63
C GLY A 479 1.03 25.06 13.88
N GLY A 480 0.82 23.99 14.63
CA GLY A 480 1.83 22.94 14.83
C GLY A 480 2.02 22.07 13.59
N THR A 481 3.17 21.39 13.53
CA THR A 481 3.54 20.39 12.52
C THR A 481 3.59 18.98 13.14
N ASN A 482 2.54 18.64 13.87
CA ASN A 482 2.45 17.38 14.60
C ASN A 482 2.24 16.19 13.65
N ILE A 483 2.83 15.05 14.00
CA ILE A 483 2.54 13.76 13.37
C ILE A 483 2.04 12.82 14.46
N VAL A 484 0.87 12.22 14.26
CA VAL A 484 0.33 11.14 15.08
C VAL A 484 -0.05 10.01 14.15
N THR A 485 0.61 8.87 14.26
CA THR A 485 0.39 7.74 13.37
C THR A 485 0.30 6.41 14.13
N GLY A 486 -0.51 5.48 13.65
CA GLY A 486 -0.62 4.12 14.16
C GLY A 486 -1.09 3.98 15.62
N ILE A 487 -1.76 4.99 16.16
CA ILE A 487 -2.28 5.04 17.54
C ILE A 487 -3.81 5.13 17.47
N GLY A 488 -4.49 4.29 18.23
CA GLY A 488 -5.92 4.35 18.46
C GLY A 488 -6.28 5.27 19.62
N LEU A 489 -7.31 6.09 19.44
CA LEU A 489 -7.87 6.94 20.49
C LEU A 489 -9.23 6.37 20.91
N TYR A 490 -9.36 6.01 22.20
CA TYR A 490 -10.54 5.35 22.70
C TYR A 490 -11.15 6.10 23.89
N THR A 491 -12.33 6.68 23.70
CA THR A 491 -12.96 7.55 24.69
C THR A 491 -13.93 6.83 25.63
N ASN A 492 -14.23 5.57 25.39
CA ASN A 492 -15.25 4.75 26.05
C ASN A 492 -16.68 5.37 26.03
N GLY A 493 -17.66 4.61 26.50
CA GLY A 493 -19.09 4.99 26.34
C GLY A 493 -19.62 5.95 27.39
N ILE A 494 -18.95 6.11 28.55
CA ILE A 494 -19.49 6.84 29.72
C ILE A 494 -18.61 8.06 30.07
N ASN A 495 -18.10 8.76 29.06
CA ASN A 495 -17.35 10.01 29.22
C ASN A 495 -18.07 11.12 28.45
N SER A 496 -18.97 11.84 29.13
CA SER A 496 -19.95 12.76 28.50
C SER A 496 -19.33 13.92 27.70
N ARG A 497 -18.06 14.23 27.91
CA ARG A 497 -17.35 15.34 27.25
C ARG A 497 -16.16 14.88 26.42
N ALA A 498 -15.76 13.61 26.49
CA ALA A 498 -14.59 13.12 25.81
C ALA A 498 -14.75 13.15 24.28
N VAL A 499 -13.70 13.60 23.60
CA VAL A 499 -13.53 13.56 22.14
C VAL A 499 -12.15 12.97 21.85
N GLY A 500 -12.11 11.93 20.95
CA GLY A 500 -10.88 11.28 20.53
C GLY A 500 -10.17 12.00 19.39
#